data_255673e83316b72ed831aaccc308b8e0
#
_entry.id   255673e83316b72ed831aaccc308b8e0
#
_cell.length_a   1.000
_cell.length_b   1.000
_cell.length_c   1.000
_cell.angle_alpha   90.00
_cell.angle_beta   90.00
_cell.angle_gamma   90.00
#
_symmetry.space_group_name_H-M   'P 1'
#
loop_
_entity.id
_entity.type
_entity.pdbx_description
1 polymer ?
#
loop_
_entity_poly.entity_id
_entity_poly.type
_entity_poly.pdbx_seq_one_letter_code
_entity_poly.pdbx_strand_id
1 'polypeptide(L)'
;MTRSSIILGAPIQSGTHQPGCVMGPASLRTAGLIASLEALGWRIEDQGDLSIGPQEAMAHANPAVHHLAETRAWIALLAARAEAAAAQSDLPVFLGGDHSMSAGTMAGVAAHAARLGRPLFVLWLDAHPDLHSLDTTESGNLHGTPVAYACGLGDFAAYPPLAHAIDPSRLCMMGIRSVDPAEHRRILDHGIEVHDMRAIDETGVVAPLRAFIERVKAANGLLHVSFDVDFLDPGIAPAVGTTVPGGATFREAHLIMEYLCDAGVVTSLDLVELNPFLDERGRTASLICDLAASLFGRRVLDRQTRSFA
;
A
#
# COMPACT_ATOMS: atom_id res chain seq x y z
N MET A 1 -3.04 -9.66 -25.98
CA MET A 1 -3.46 -8.25 -25.78
C MET A 1 -2.39 -7.58 -24.93
N THR A 2 -2.05 -6.33 -25.20
CA THR A 2 -1.13 -5.55 -24.37
C THR A 2 -1.81 -5.25 -23.03
N ARG A 3 -1.17 -5.57 -21.91
CA ARG A 3 -1.67 -5.24 -20.56
C ARG A 3 -1.71 -3.74 -20.35
N SER A 4 -2.67 -3.27 -19.57
CA SER A 4 -2.88 -1.84 -19.30
C SER A 4 -2.81 -1.53 -17.81
N SER A 5 -2.30 -0.35 -17.49
CA SER A 5 -2.30 0.18 -16.13
C SER A 5 -2.73 1.65 -16.15
N ILE A 6 -3.62 2.00 -15.22
CA ILE A 6 -3.94 3.39 -14.88
C ILE A 6 -3.12 3.77 -13.66
N ILE A 7 -2.45 4.93 -13.73
CA ILE A 7 -1.71 5.51 -12.62
C ILE A 7 -2.49 6.71 -12.07
N LEU A 8 -2.74 6.70 -10.77
CA LEU A 8 -3.39 7.80 -10.04
C LEU A 8 -2.49 8.25 -8.90
N GLY A 9 -2.24 9.54 -8.78
CA GLY A 9 -1.55 10.12 -7.64
C GLY A 9 -2.53 10.61 -6.57
N ALA A 10 -2.22 10.34 -5.31
CA ALA A 10 -2.93 10.82 -4.13
C ALA A 10 -1.94 11.52 -3.20
N PRO A 11 -1.63 12.81 -3.43
CA PRO A 11 -0.68 13.57 -2.60
C PRO A 11 -1.31 13.91 -1.24
N ILE A 12 -1.59 12.87 -0.45
CA ILE A 12 -2.16 12.97 0.90
C ILE A 12 -1.05 13.08 1.94
N GLN A 13 -1.28 13.90 2.95
CA GLN A 13 -0.38 14.12 4.09
C GLN A 13 -1.16 14.32 5.39
N SER A 14 -2.48 14.18 5.32
CA SER A 14 -3.36 14.45 6.45
C SER A 14 -3.34 13.35 7.52
N GLY A 15 -2.86 12.16 7.17
CA GLY A 15 -2.79 11.02 8.08
C GLY A 15 -1.54 10.96 8.94
N THR A 16 -0.54 11.82 8.73
CA THR A 16 0.75 11.81 9.42
C THR A 16 1.13 13.16 10.01
N HIS A 17 1.94 13.16 11.08
CA HIS A 17 2.59 14.37 11.59
C HIS A 17 3.85 14.76 10.82
N GLN A 18 4.46 13.82 10.10
CA GLN A 18 5.71 14.06 9.37
C GLN A 18 5.43 14.63 7.98
N PRO A 19 5.72 15.92 7.72
CA PRO A 19 5.49 16.49 6.39
C PRO A 19 6.47 15.95 5.35
N GLY A 20 6.02 15.91 4.09
CA GLY A 20 6.86 15.61 2.92
C GLY A 20 6.34 14.50 2.02
N CYS A 21 5.60 13.51 2.52
CA CYS A 21 5.05 12.43 1.69
C CYS A 21 4.04 12.92 0.64
N VAL A 22 3.48 14.10 0.81
CA VAL A 22 2.67 14.79 -0.24
C VAL A 22 3.39 14.87 -1.59
N MET A 23 4.72 14.84 -1.62
CA MET A 23 5.53 14.86 -2.85
C MET A 23 5.82 13.45 -3.39
N GLY A 24 5.39 12.39 -2.71
CA GLY A 24 5.61 10.99 -3.11
C GLY A 24 5.23 10.72 -4.57
N PRO A 25 3.99 11.02 -5.00
CA PRO A 25 3.55 10.78 -6.38
C PRO A 25 4.42 11.46 -7.42
N ALA A 26 4.77 12.74 -7.21
CA ALA A 26 5.63 13.49 -8.12
C ALA A 26 7.06 12.93 -8.16
N SER A 27 7.58 12.47 -7.02
CA SER A 27 8.93 11.87 -6.95
C SER A 27 9.01 10.53 -7.67
N LEU A 28 8.01 9.66 -7.55
CA LEU A 28 7.96 8.39 -8.28
C LEU A 28 7.91 8.62 -9.81
N ARG A 29 7.13 9.59 -10.26
CA ARG A 29 7.11 9.99 -11.68
C ARG A 29 8.46 10.53 -12.14
N THR A 30 9.09 11.39 -11.34
CA THR A 30 10.42 11.96 -11.62
C THR A 30 11.50 10.89 -11.65
N ALA A 31 11.41 9.87 -10.78
CA ALA A 31 12.32 8.72 -10.77
C ALA A 31 12.13 7.77 -11.96
N GLY A 32 11.13 8.02 -12.84
CA GLY A 32 10.96 7.33 -14.11
C GLY A 32 10.04 6.09 -14.03
N LEU A 33 9.13 6.04 -13.07
CA LEU A 33 8.19 4.91 -12.92
C LEU A 33 7.48 4.61 -14.26
N ILE A 34 6.82 5.60 -14.86
CA ILE A 34 6.03 5.43 -16.08
C ILE A 34 6.87 4.86 -17.21
N ALA A 35 8.00 5.50 -17.53
CA ALA A 35 8.89 5.05 -18.59
C ALA A 35 9.43 3.63 -18.35
N SER A 36 9.66 3.27 -17.07
CA SER A 36 10.10 1.92 -16.69
C SER A 36 9.04 0.86 -16.99
N LEU A 37 7.76 1.16 -16.77
CA LEU A 37 6.64 0.25 -17.02
C LEU A 37 6.33 0.15 -18.52
N GLU A 38 6.36 1.27 -19.25
CA GLU A 38 6.20 1.30 -20.71
C GLU A 38 7.28 0.49 -21.43
N ALA A 39 8.54 0.58 -20.96
CA ALA A 39 9.64 -0.20 -21.50
C ALA A 39 9.45 -1.74 -21.34
N LEU A 40 8.57 -2.17 -20.44
CA LEU A 40 8.18 -3.57 -20.27
C LEU A 40 6.98 -3.97 -21.15
N GLY A 41 6.51 -3.07 -22.01
CA GLY A 41 5.41 -3.34 -22.95
C GLY A 41 4.01 -3.10 -22.38
N TRP A 42 3.89 -2.46 -21.23
CA TRP A 42 2.60 -2.08 -20.67
C TRP A 42 2.08 -0.77 -21.32
N ARG A 43 0.79 -0.69 -21.51
CA ARG A 43 0.11 0.55 -21.89
C ARG A 43 -0.21 1.31 -20.61
N ILE A 44 0.46 2.43 -20.38
CA ILE A 44 0.28 3.24 -19.18
C ILE A 44 -0.58 4.46 -19.49
N GLU A 45 -1.58 4.71 -18.65
CA GLU A 45 -2.38 5.93 -18.63
C GLU A 45 -2.18 6.63 -17.30
N ASP A 46 -1.36 7.67 -17.27
CA ASP A 46 -1.19 8.50 -16.08
C ASP A 46 -2.29 9.57 -16.03
N GLN A 47 -3.21 9.42 -15.08
CA GLN A 47 -4.32 10.36 -14.88
C GLN A 47 -3.95 11.54 -13.95
N GLY A 48 -2.68 11.66 -13.58
CA GLY A 48 -2.18 12.75 -12.75
C GLY A 48 -2.56 12.58 -11.27
N ASP A 49 -2.48 13.70 -10.55
CA ASP A 49 -2.79 13.74 -9.12
C ASP A 49 -4.23 14.15 -8.87
N LEU A 50 -4.85 13.44 -7.94
CA LEU A 50 -6.15 13.80 -7.40
C LEU A 50 -6.01 14.98 -6.44
N SER A 51 -7.10 15.68 -6.18
CA SER A 51 -7.15 16.74 -5.18
C SER A 51 -8.51 16.80 -4.51
N ILE A 52 -8.50 17.16 -3.25
CA ILE A 52 -9.71 17.51 -2.49
C ILE A 52 -9.79 19.02 -2.35
N GLY A 53 -11.01 19.56 -2.30
CA GLY A 53 -11.22 20.96 -1.93
C GLY A 53 -11.00 21.21 -0.43
N PRO A 54 -11.10 22.47 0.01
CA PRO A 54 -11.07 22.79 1.45
C PRO A 54 -12.14 22.03 2.21
N GLN A 55 -11.81 21.54 3.40
CA GLN A 55 -12.71 20.78 4.26
C GLN A 55 -13.02 21.59 5.53
N GLU A 56 -14.27 21.53 5.99
CA GLU A 56 -14.63 22.05 7.32
C GLU A 56 -14.10 21.10 8.39
N ALA A 57 -13.51 21.68 9.45
CA ALA A 57 -12.94 20.87 10.54
C ALA A 57 -13.98 19.96 11.20
N MET A 58 -13.60 18.72 11.41
CA MET A 58 -14.40 17.72 12.14
C MET A 58 -13.73 17.40 13.46
N ALA A 59 -14.52 17.43 14.55
CA ALA A 59 -14.07 17.00 15.87
C ALA A 59 -14.33 15.48 16.04
N HIS A 60 -13.50 14.84 16.85
CA HIS A 60 -13.68 13.45 17.28
C HIS A 60 -13.64 13.36 18.82
N ALA A 61 -14.23 12.30 19.38
CA ALA A 61 -14.22 12.06 20.83
C ALA A 61 -12.79 11.83 21.37
N ASN A 62 -11.94 11.16 20.57
CA ASN A 62 -10.51 11.09 20.84
C ASN A 62 -9.84 12.41 20.40
N PRO A 63 -9.35 13.23 21.36
CA PRO A 63 -8.79 14.55 21.05
C PRO A 63 -7.43 14.49 20.32
N ALA A 64 -6.79 13.33 20.28
CA ALA A 64 -5.54 13.14 19.53
C ALA A 64 -5.79 13.13 18.02
N VAL A 65 -6.97 12.71 17.57
CA VAL A 65 -7.31 12.61 16.13
C VAL A 65 -7.28 13.99 15.49
N HIS A 66 -6.49 14.12 14.42
CA HIS A 66 -6.31 15.36 13.67
C HIS A 66 -6.56 15.13 12.18
N HIS A 67 -6.86 16.19 11.44
CA HIS A 67 -7.12 16.19 10.00
C HIS A 67 -8.20 15.18 9.52
N LEU A 68 -9.16 14.87 10.40
CA LEU A 68 -10.20 13.87 10.15
C LEU A 68 -11.04 14.19 8.90
N ALA A 69 -11.38 15.47 8.72
CA ALA A 69 -12.19 15.92 7.59
C ALA A 69 -11.49 15.69 6.24
N GLU A 70 -10.21 16.04 6.16
CA GLU A 70 -9.38 15.87 4.98
C GLU A 70 -9.20 14.38 4.65
N THR A 71 -8.85 13.57 5.67
CA THR A 71 -8.69 12.12 5.49
C THR A 71 -9.99 11.46 5.03
N ARG A 72 -11.13 11.85 5.62
CA ARG A 72 -12.45 11.39 5.19
C ARG A 72 -12.73 11.72 3.73
N ALA A 73 -12.42 12.95 3.30
CA ALA A 73 -12.63 13.40 1.92
C ALA A 73 -11.73 12.63 0.94
N TRP A 74 -10.48 12.38 1.31
CA TRP A 74 -9.57 11.54 0.53
C TRP A 74 -10.07 10.11 0.39
N ILE A 75 -10.52 9.48 1.48
CA ILE A 75 -11.09 8.11 1.44
C ILE A 75 -12.26 8.04 0.46
N ALA A 76 -13.20 9.00 0.53
CA ALA A 76 -14.37 9.03 -0.35
C ALA A 76 -13.97 9.18 -1.84
N LEU A 77 -13.05 10.10 -2.13
CA LEU A 77 -12.56 10.32 -3.49
C LEU A 77 -11.81 9.10 -4.03
N LEU A 78 -10.89 8.56 -3.23
CA LEU A 78 -10.08 7.42 -3.63
C LEU A 78 -10.92 6.15 -3.82
N ALA A 79 -11.93 5.91 -2.99
CA ALA A 79 -12.82 4.76 -3.18
C ALA A 79 -13.49 4.78 -4.57
N ALA A 80 -14.04 5.92 -4.97
CA ALA A 80 -14.68 6.06 -6.29
C ALA A 80 -13.67 5.93 -7.44
N ARG A 81 -12.47 6.53 -7.29
CA ARG A 81 -11.46 6.54 -8.35
C ARG A 81 -10.77 5.18 -8.49
N ALA A 82 -10.49 4.50 -7.38
CA ALA A 82 -9.88 3.17 -7.37
C ALA A 82 -10.83 2.11 -7.97
N GLU A 83 -12.13 2.19 -7.64
CA GLU A 83 -13.14 1.33 -8.25
C GLU A 83 -13.20 1.51 -9.76
N ALA A 84 -13.18 2.77 -10.24
CA ALA A 84 -13.19 3.08 -11.67
C ALA A 84 -11.91 2.61 -12.37
N ALA A 85 -10.74 2.85 -11.78
CA ALA A 85 -9.46 2.42 -12.34
C ALA A 85 -9.34 0.89 -12.42
N ALA A 86 -9.79 0.18 -11.38
CA ALA A 86 -9.82 -1.29 -11.37
C ALA A 86 -10.76 -1.89 -12.43
N ALA A 87 -11.83 -1.17 -12.78
CA ALA A 87 -12.74 -1.61 -13.84
C ALA A 87 -12.20 -1.35 -15.27
N GLN A 88 -11.20 -0.48 -15.43
CA GLN A 88 -10.73 0.02 -16.74
C GLN A 88 -9.32 -0.43 -17.10
N SER A 89 -8.57 -1.01 -16.17
CA SER A 89 -7.19 -1.47 -16.41
C SER A 89 -6.92 -2.81 -15.74
N ASP A 90 -5.88 -3.50 -16.22
CA ASP A 90 -5.51 -4.82 -15.71
C ASP A 90 -4.82 -4.75 -14.34
N LEU A 91 -4.09 -3.66 -14.06
CA LEU A 91 -3.36 -3.43 -12.83
C LEU A 91 -3.22 -1.93 -12.56
N PRO A 92 -4.23 -1.27 -11.96
CA PRO A 92 -4.08 0.12 -11.54
C PRO A 92 -3.03 0.26 -10.45
N VAL A 93 -2.28 1.37 -10.49
CA VAL A 93 -1.27 1.76 -9.51
C VAL A 93 -1.66 3.08 -8.87
N PHE A 94 -1.71 3.09 -7.55
CA PHE A 94 -2.01 4.27 -6.76
C PHE A 94 -0.74 4.77 -6.10
N LEU A 95 -0.29 5.97 -6.50
CA LEU A 95 0.90 6.60 -5.97
C LEU A 95 0.50 7.44 -4.76
N GLY A 96 0.91 7.03 -3.58
CA GLY A 96 0.49 7.64 -2.34
C GLY A 96 1.39 8.75 -1.83
N GLY A 97 0.79 9.53 -0.95
CA GLY A 97 1.41 10.21 0.15
C GLY A 97 1.47 9.27 1.35
N ASP A 98 0.83 9.64 2.48
CA ASP A 98 0.76 8.77 3.65
C ASP A 98 -0.19 7.57 3.45
N HIS A 99 -0.03 6.55 4.29
CA HIS A 99 -0.74 5.26 4.15
C HIS A 99 -2.24 5.33 4.39
N SER A 100 -2.79 6.44 4.92
CA SER A 100 -4.24 6.60 5.09
C SER A 100 -5.01 6.52 3.77
N MET A 101 -4.34 6.74 2.62
CA MET A 101 -4.94 6.58 1.30
C MET A 101 -5.47 5.18 1.05
N SER A 102 -4.81 4.17 1.62
CA SER A 102 -5.18 2.76 1.41
C SER A 102 -6.55 2.41 1.98
N ALA A 103 -7.08 3.19 2.92
CA ALA A 103 -8.48 3.09 3.33
C ALA A 103 -9.44 3.30 2.14
N GLY A 104 -9.13 4.29 1.28
CA GLY A 104 -9.93 4.57 0.10
C GLY A 104 -9.68 3.60 -1.04
N THR A 105 -8.42 3.31 -1.37
CA THR A 105 -8.09 2.40 -2.47
C THR A 105 -8.61 0.99 -2.20
N MET A 106 -8.41 0.45 -0.98
CA MET A 106 -8.96 -0.84 -0.58
C MET A 106 -10.50 -0.86 -0.65
N ALA A 107 -11.19 0.19 -0.18
CA ALA A 107 -12.64 0.28 -0.29
C ALA A 107 -13.12 0.24 -1.76
N GLY A 108 -12.42 0.95 -2.65
CA GLY A 108 -12.75 0.99 -4.08
C GLY A 108 -12.48 -0.33 -4.79
N VAL A 109 -11.33 -0.96 -4.57
CA VAL A 109 -11.03 -2.27 -5.19
C VAL A 109 -11.89 -3.38 -4.60
N ALA A 110 -12.33 -3.27 -3.32
CA ALA A 110 -13.28 -4.20 -2.73
C ALA A 110 -14.66 -4.08 -3.39
N ALA A 111 -15.13 -2.87 -3.68
CA ALA A 111 -16.36 -2.65 -4.41
C ALA A 111 -16.29 -3.23 -5.82
N HIS A 112 -15.18 -3.05 -6.54
CA HIS A 112 -14.94 -3.69 -7.83
C HIS A 112 -14.96 -5.21 -7.74
N ALA A 113 -14.27 -5.80 -6.76
CA ALA A 113 -14.24 -7.25 -6.53
C ALA A 113 -15.64 -7.81 -6.27
N ALA A 114 -16.44 -7.13 -5.45
CA ALA A 114 -17.81 -7.49 -5.16
C ALA A 114 -18.70 -7.49 -6.43
N ARG A 115 -18.52 -6.50 -7.31
CA ARG A 115 -19.24 -6.49 -8.61
C ARG A 115 -18.88 -7.66 -9.51
N LEU A 116 -17.67 -8.15 -9.44
CA LEU A 116 -17.21 -9.34 -10.16
C LEU A 116 -17.61 -10.65 -9.48
N GLY A 117 -18.19 -10.60 -8.27
CA GLY A 117 -18.48 -11.79 -7.46
C GLY A 117 -17.22 -12.55 -7.04
N ARG A 118 -16.09 -11.87 -6.92
CA ARG A 118 -14.78 -12.44 -6.56
C ARG A 118 -14.31 -11.91 -5.22
N PRO A 119 -13.72 -12.74 -4.35
CA PRO A 119 -13.18 -12.24 -3.10
C PRO A 119 -11.92 -11.38 -3.33
N LEU A 120 -11.80 -10.29 -2.55
CA LEU A 120 -10.57 -9.52 -2.49
C LEU A 120 -9.65 -10.08 -1.41
N PHE A 121 -8.39 -10.29 -1.76
CA PHE A 121 -7.27 -10.57 -0.87
C PHE A 121 -6.35 -9.35 -0.83
N VAL A 122 -5.67 -9.15 0.31
CA VAL A 122 -4.71 -8.05 0.47
C VAL A 122 -3.39 -8.59 0.98
N LEU A 123 -2.31 -8.26 0.28
CA LEU A 123 -0.94 -8.42 0.76
C LEU A 123 -0.46 -7.06 1.26
N TRP A 124 -0.19 -6.97 2.55
CA TRP A 124 0.26 -5.78 3.25
C TRP A 124 1.76 -5.90 3.52
N LEU A 125 2.57 -5.13 2.81
CA LEU A 125 4.04 -5.10 2.91
C LEU A 125 4.42 -3.83 3.68
N ASP A 126 4.76 -3.97 4.95
CA ASP A 126 4.85 -2.85 5.89
C ASP A 126 5.62 -3.24 7.17
N ALA A 127 6.15 -2.26 7.89
CA ALA A 127 6.64 -2.44 9.25
C ALA A 127 5.51 -2.47 10.29
N HIS A 128 4.36 -1.85 9.97
CA HIS A 128 3.22 -1.62 10.84
C HIS A 128 1.97 -2.37 10.35
N PRO A 129 1.07 -2.79 11.25
CA PRO A 129 -0.16 -3.48 10.83
C PRO A 129 -1.31 -2.52 10.46
N ASP A 130 -1.22 -1.24 10.82
CA ASP A 130 -2.22 -0.18 10.57
C ASP A 130 -3.65 -0.57 10.97
N LEU A 131 -3.73 -1.19 12.13
CA LEU A 131 -4.96 -1.75 12.71
C LEU A 131 -5.56 -0.89 13.83
N HIS A 132 -5.16 0.39 13.98
CA HIS A 132 -5.83 1.31 14.90
C HIS A 132 -7.25 1.68 14.42
N SER A 133 -8.16 1.91 15.37
CA SER A 133 -9.38 2.68 15.12
C SER A 133 -9.16 4.13 15.53
N LEU A 134 -10.16 4.97 15.23
CA LEU A 134 -10.12 6.37 15.67
C LEU A 134 -10.05 6.51 17.20
N ASP A 135 -10.60 5.53 17.94
CA ASP A 135 -10.57 5.53 19.41
C ASP A 135 -9.27 5.00 20.00
N THR A 136 -8.52 4.15 19.27
CA THR A 136 -7.33 3.48 19.82
C THR A 136 -6.02 4.14 19.42
N THR A 137 -6.04 5.04 18.43
CA THR A 137 -4.82 5.76 18.04
C THR A 137 -4.41 6.72 19.15
N GLU A 138 -3.19 6.56 19.67
CA GLU A 138 -2.63 7.45 20.71
C GLU A 138 -1.98 8.69 20.08
N SER A 139 -1.37 8.53 18.90
CA SER A 139 -0.74 9.63 18.16
C SER A 139 -1.76 10.55 17.45
N GLY A 140 -2.97 10.03 17.16
CA GLY A 140 -3.94 10.69 16.30
C GLY A 140 -3.62 10.64 14.82
N ASN A 141 -2.53 9.97 14.43
CA ASN A 141 -2.16 9.75 13.04
C ASN A 141 -3.10 8.76 12.40
N LEU A 142 -3.77 9.18 11.32
CA LEU A 142 -4.78 8.37 10.66
C LEU A 142 -4.21 7.40 9.62
N HIS A 143 -2.92 7.51 9.28
CA HIS A 143 -2.25 6.51 8.45
C HIS A 143 -2.15 5.13 9.12
N GLY A 144 -2.24 5.05 10.46
CA GLY A 144 -2.30 3.77 11.19
C GLY A 144 -3.69 3.13 11.24
N THR A 145 -4.67 3.56 10.42
CA THR A 145 -6.06 3.09 10.51
C THR A 145 -6.60 2.34 9.29
N PRO A 146 -5.95 2.34 8.11
CA PRO A 146 -6.57 1.89 6.86
C PRO A 146 -7.00 0.43 6.89
N VAL A 147 -6.21 -0.47 7.48
CA VAL A 147 -6.54 -1.90 7.52
C VAL A 147 -7.72 -2.17 8.43
N ALA A 148 -7.76 -1.54 9.61
CA ALA A 148 -8.89 -1.69 10.51
C ALA A 148 -10.19 -1.22 9.87
N TYR A 149 -10.17 -0.04 9.21
CA TYR A 149 -11.33 0.46 8.46
C TYR A 149 -11.74 -0.49 7.33
N ALA A 150 -10.82 -0.90 6.48
CA ALA A 150 -11.13 -1.76 5.34
C ALA A 150 -11.72 -3.12 5.74
N CYS A 151 -11.37 -3.61 6.95
CA CYS A 151 -11.92 -4.84 7.52
C CYS A 151 -13.18 -4.61 8.37
N GLY A 152 -13.60 -3.37 8.61
CA GLY A 152 -14.74 -3.06 9.49
C GLY A 152 -14.45 -3.35 10.96
N LEU A 153 -13.19 -3.23 11.40
CA LEU A 153 -12.71 -3.55 12.74
C LEU A 153 -12.60 -2.29 13.61
N GLY A 154 -13.67 -1.88 14.23
CA GLY A 154 -13.72 -0.73 15.13
C GLY A 154 -14.79 0.28 14.75
N ASP A 155 -14.87 1.41 15.48
CA ASP A 155 -15.78 2.49 15.13
C ASP A 155 -15.13 3.46 14.13
N PHE A 156 -15.75 3.54 12.97
CA PHE A 156 -15.38 4.43 11.88
C PHE A 156 -16.57 5.23 11.37
N ALA A 157 -17.53 5.55 12.25
CA ALA A 157 -18.72 6.35 11.88
C ALA A 157 -18.35 7.72 11.27
N ALA A 158 -17.17 8.25 11.62
CA ALA A 158 -16.66 9.49 11.04
C ALA A 158 -16.07 9.35 9.62
N TYR A 159 -15.75 8.13 9.19
CA TYR A 159 -15.29 7.84 7.82
C TYR A 159 -16.48 7.59 6.88
N PRO A 160 -16.26 7.54 5.57
CA PRO A 160 -17.32 7.12 4.63
C PRO A 160 -17.85 5.72 5.00
N PRO A 161 -19.16 5.44 4.75
CA PRO A 161 -19.68 4.10 4.97
C PRO A 161 -18.95 3.06 4.11
N LEU A 162 -18.47 1.99 4.74
CA LEU A 162 -17.81 0.88 4.06
C LEU A 162 -18.86 -0.08 3.48
N ALA A 163 -18.98 -0.11 2.16
CA ALA A 163 -19.98 -0.96 1.49
C ALA A 163 -19.58 -2.45 1.48
N HIS A 164 -18.29 -2.74 1.39
CA HIS A 164 -17.76 -4.10 1.28
C HIS A 164 -16.51 -4.24 2.14
N ALA A 165 -16.68 -4.77 3.35
CA ALA A 165 -15.57 -5.05 4.23
C ALA A 165 -14.75 -6.24 3.70
N ILE A 166 -13.43 -6.15 3.89
CA ILE A 166 -12.49 -7.24 3.59
C ILE A 166 -12.50 -8.21 4.77
N ASP A 167 -12.69 -9.50 4.48
CA ASP A 167 -12.58 -10.55 5.49
C ASP A 167 -11.13 -10.60 6.02
N PRO A 168 -10.89 -10.45 7.34
CA PRO A 168 -9.55 -10.50 7.93
C PRO A 168 -8.75 -11.76 7.57
N SER A 169 -9.41 -12.89 7.33
CA SER A 169 -8.76 -14.13 6.88
C SER A 169 -8.14 -14.05 5.48
N ARG A 170 -8.44 -12.98 4.73
CA ARG A 170 -7.90 -12.71 3.39
C ARG A 170 -6.77 -11.67 3.39
N LEU A 171 -6.35 -11.25 4.58
CA LEU A 171 -5.15 -10.44 4.75
C LEU A 171 -3.93 -11.35 4.95
N CYS A 172 -2.80 -10.92 4.40
CA CYS A 172 -1.48 -11.44 4.75
C CYS A 172 -0.55 -10.24 4.92
N MET A 173 -0.01 -10.09 6.11
CA MET A 173 0.93 -9.02 6.44
C MET A 173 2.34 -9.58 6.48
N MET A 174 3.28 -8.93 5.83
CA MET A 174 4.69 -9.34 5.82
C MET A 174 5.59 -8.15 6.15
N GLY A 175 6.61 -8.39 6.97
CA GLY A 175 7.58 -7.36 7.36
C GLY A 175 7.27 -6.68 8.68
N ILE A 176 6.17 -7.04 9.32
CA ILE A 176 5.70 -6.43 10.56
C ILE A 176 6.76 -6.54 11.67
N ARG A 177 7.08 -5.40 12.31
CA ARG A 177 8.08 -5.34 13.38
C ARG A 177 7.88 -4.18 14.36
N SER A 178 6.82 -3.39 14.16
CA SER A 178 6.37 -2.34 15.08
C SER A 178 4.86 -2.48 15.26
N VAL A 179 4.42 -2.87 16.44
CA VAL A 179 3.02 -3.22 16.71
C VAL A 179 2.62 -2.70 18.08
N ASP A 180 1.56 -1.91 18.11
CA ASP A 180 0.99 -1.40 19.36
C ASP A 180 0.09 -2.44 20.06
N PRO A 181 -0.10 -2.35 21.40
CA PRO A 181 -0.91 -3.33 22.14
C PRO A 181 -2.35 -3.47 21.64
N ALA A 182 -2.96 -2.41 21.12
CA ALA A 182 -4.32 -2.44 20.56
C ALA A 182 -4.36 -3.22 19.24
N GLU A 183 -3.35 -3.03 18.39
CA GLU A 183 -3.20 -3.71 17.12
C GLU A 183 -2.90 -5.21 17.31
N HIS A 184 -1.98 -5.53 18.25
CA HIS A 184 -1.65 -6.91 18.59
C HIS A 184 -2.91 -7.70 19.03
N ARG A 185 -3.77 -7.09 19.87
CA ARG A 185 -5.03 -7.71 20.25
C ARG A 185 -5.93 -7.99 19.03
N ARG A 186 -6.06 -7.02 18.11
CA ARG A 186 -6.86 -7.21 16.89
C ARG A 186 -6.34 -8.31 15.99
N ILE A 187 -5.02 -8.41 15.83
CA ILE A 187 -4.38 -9.51 15.08
C ILE A 187 -4.83 -10.85 15.66
N LEU A 188 -4.75 -11.02 16.99
CA LEU A 188 -5.13 -12.27 17.66
C LEU A 188 -6.64 -12.54 17.61
N ASP A 189 -7.46 -11.53 17.91
CA ASP A 189 -8.92 -11.66 17.99
C ASP A 189 -9.55 -12.03 16.64
N HIS A 190 -8.95 -11.58 15.54
CA HIS A 190 -9.47 -11.80 14.19
C HIS A 190 -8.66 -12.82 13.37
N GLY A 191 -7.60 -13.40 13.95
CA GLY A 191 -6.79 -14.41 13.29
C GLY A 191 -6.13 -13.92 12.01
N ILE A 192 -5.67 -12.65 11.99
CA ILE A 192 -4.99 -12.05 10.84
C ILE A 192 -3.64 -12.75 10.65
N GLU A 193 -3.34 -13.17 9.42
CA GLU A 193 -2.05 -13.79 9.08
C GLU A 193 -0.95 -12.74 9.05
N VAL A 194 0.03 -12.88 9.94
CA VAL A 194 1.17 -11.98 10.07
C VAL A 194 2.47 -12.79 9.99
N HIS A 195 3.34 -12.39 9.09
CA HIS A 195 4.73 -12.85 9.01
C HIS A 195 5.64 -11.68 9.39
N ASP A 196 5.98 -11.62 10.68
CA ASP A 196 6.93 -10.64 11.20
C ASP A 196 8.36 -10.88 10.65
N MET A 197 9.27 -9.95 10.87
CA MET A 197 10.64 -10.10 10.35
C MET A 197 11.35 -11.32 10.90
N ARG A 198 11.03 -11.75 12.13
CA ARG A 198 11.60 -12.99 12.68
C ARG A 198 11.12 -14.22 11.91
N ALA A 199 9.83 -14.31 11.60
CA ALA A 199 9.29 -15.40 10.80
C ALA A 199 9.91 -15.42 9.39
N ILE A 200 10.15 -14.24 8.81
CA ILE A 200 10.84 -14.10 7.53
C ILE A 200 12.30 -14.57 7.62
N ASP A 201 13.04 -14.22 8.67
CA ASP A 201 14.42 -14.68 8.89
C ASP A 201 14.49 -16.21 9.02
N GLU A 202 13.52 -16.83 9.69
CA GLU A 202 13.48 -18.29 9.91
C GLU A 202 13.05 -19.07 8.66
N THR A 203 12.13 -18.55 7.83
CA THR A 203 11.48 -19.30 6.74
C THR A 203 11.73 -18.74 5.33
N GLY A 204 12.27 -17.53 5.25
CA GLY A 204 12.36 -16.74 4.03
C GLY A 204 11.00 -16.20 3.57
N VAL A 205 11.02 -15.28 2.63
CA VAL A 205 9.81 -14.61 2.10
C VAL A 205 8.94 -15.49 1.20
N VAL A 206 9.53 -16.51 0.55
CA VAL A 206 8.85 -17.29 -0.49
C VAL A 206 7.82 -18.26 0.06
N ALA A 207 8.10 -18.91 1.19
CA ALA A 207 7.19 -19.93 1.74
C ALA A 207 5.82 -19.35 2.12
N PRO A 208 5.74 -18.28 2.94
CA PRO A 208 4.47 -17.66 3.29
C PRO A 208 3.78 -17.03 2.07
N LEU A 209 4.53 -16.33 1.20
CA LEU A 209 3.97 -15.71 0.01
C LEU A 209 3.34 -16.73 -0.93
N ARG A 210 3.99 -17.89 -1.13
CA ARG A 210 3.46 -19.00 -1.94
C ARG A 210 2.14 -19.53 -1.37
N ALA A 211 2.10 -19.79 -0.06
CA ALA A 211 0.90 -20.29 0.60
C ALA A 211 -0.27 -19.31 0.45
N PHE A 212 0.00 -18.02 0.61
CA PHE A 212 -1.00 -16.98 0.40
C PHE A 212 -1.50 -16.91 -1.04
N ILE A 213 -0.59 -16.91 -2.03
CA ILE A 213 -0.95 -16.89 -3.46
C ILE A 213 -1.80 -18.10 -3.85
N GLU A 214 -1.50 -19.28 -3.33
CA GLU A 214 -2.31 -20.47 -3.62
C GLU A 214 -3.74 -20.33 -3.06
N ARG A 215 -3.94 -19.68 -1.91
CA ARG A 215 -5.27 -19.34 -1.41
C ARG A 215 -6.02 -18.37 -2.32
N VAL A 216 -5.32 -17.33 -2.81
CA VAL A 216 -5.89 -16.38 -3.78
C VAL A 216 -6.36 -17.12 -5.04
N LYS A 217 -5.51 -17.98 -5.60
CA LYS A 217 -5.83 -18.77 -6.81
C LYS A 217 -7.00 -19.73 -6.56
N ALA A 218 -6.98 -20.47 -5.47
CA ALA A 218 -8.01 -21.44 -5.12
C ALA A 218 -9.40 -20.79 -4.96
N ALA A 219 -9.43 -19.55 -4.45
CA ALA A 219 -10.66 -18.77 -4.31
C ALA A 219 -11.05 -18.00 -5.60
N ASN A 220 -10.29 -18.09 -6.68
CA ASN A 220 -10.42 -17.21 -7.84
C ASN A 220 -10.45 -15.72 -7.42
N GLY A 221 -9.64 -15.37 -6.40
CA GLY A 221 -9.60 -14.06 -5.78
C GLY A 221 -8.95 -12.98 -6.66
N LEU A 222 -9.18 -11.74 -6.32
CA LEU A 222 -8.38 -10.58 -6.73
C LEU A 222 -7.35 -10.31 -5.64
N LEU A 223 -6.17 -9.82 -6.00
CA LEU A 223 -5.12 -9.48 -5.03
C LEU A 223 -4.75 -8.01 -5.15
N HIS A 224 -4.97 -7.27 -4.08
CA HIS A 224 -4.42 -5.93 -3.86
C HIS A 224 -3.10 -6.05 -3.09
N VAL A 225 -2.07 -5.36 -3.55
CA VAL A 225 -0.79 -5.23 -2.84
C VAL A 225 -0.68 -3.80 -2.34
N SER A 226 -0.52 -3.61 -1.03
CA SER A 226 -0.13 -2.32 -0.45
C SER A 226 1.34 -2.40 -0.06
N PHE A 227 2.14 -1.50 -0.62
CA PHE A 227 3.58 -1.44 -0.40
C PHE A 227 3.94 -0.13 0.28
N ASP A 228 4.26 -0.21 1.58
CA ASP A 228 4.87 0.86 2.34
C ASP A 228 6.37 0.89 2.13
N VAL A 229 6.95 2.09 2.01
CA VAL A 229 8.40 2.26 1.91
C VAL A 229 9.11 1.70 3.14
N ASP A 230 8.49 1.78 4.32
CA ASP A 230 9.09 1.30 5.57
C ASP A 230 9.07 -0.23 5.74
N PHE A 231 8.40 -0.97 4.85
CA PHE A 231 8.64 -2.41 4.70
C PHE A 231 10.13 -2.71 4.52
N LEU A 232 10.82 -1.84 3.79
CA LEU A 232 12.26 -1.94 3.53
C LEU A 232 13.09 -1.51 4.75
N ASP A 233 14.31 -2.03 4.84
CA ASP A 233 15.26 -1.54 5.83
C ASP A 233 15.66 -0.07 5.54
N PRO A 234 15.65 0.82 6.55
CA PRO A 234 16.02 2.23 6.37
C PRO A 234 17.44 2.44 5.87
N GLY A 235 18.32 1.44 5.98
CA GLY A 235 19.64 1.47 5.38
C GLY A 235 19.63 1.54 3.86
N ILE A 236 18.59 1.00 3.22
CA ILE A 236 18.42 1.03 1.76
C ILE A 236 17.32 2.00 1.32
N ALA A 237 16.31 2.25 2.15
CA ALA A 237 15.16 3.11 1.87
C ALA A 237 14.87 4.08 3.03
N PRO A 238 15.69 5.14 3.23
CA PRO A 238 15.52 6.05 4.35
C PRO A 238 14.37 7.04 4.20
N ALA A 239 13.75 7.13 3.03
CA ALA A 239 12.80 8.17 2.68
C ALA A 239 11.37 7.88 3.16
N VAL A 240 11.19 7.68 4.45
CA VAL A 240 9.91 7.43 5.11
C VAL A 240 9.86 8.09 6.49
N GLY A 241 8.68 8.56 6.91
CA GLY A 241 8.51 9.26 8.18
C GLY A 241 8.64 8.36 9.42
N THR A 242 8.29 7.10 9.31
CA THR A 242 8.15 6.12 10.39
C THR A 242 9.14 4.96 10.25
N THR A 243 10.44 5.27 10.18
CA THR A 243 11.48 4.25 9.98
C THR A 243 11.56 3.26 11.14
N VAL A 244 11.59 1.96 10.82
CA VAL A 244 11.86 0.88 11.78
C VAL A 244 13.02 0.04 11.27
N PRO A 245 14.15 -0.08 12.03
CA PRO A 245 15.29 -0.90 11.61
C PRO A 245 14.93 -2.39 11.49
N GLY A 246 15.72 -3.13 10.69
CA GLY A 246 15.55 -4.55 10.49
C GLY A 246 14.47 -4.91 9.49
N GLY A 247 14.21 -4.06 8.50
CA GLY A 247 13.28 -4.29 7.43
C GLY A 247 13.79 -5.21 6.33
N ALA A 248 12.95 -5.44 5.32
CA ALA A 248 13.29 -6.27 4.18
C ALA A 248 14.50 -5.73 3.42
N THR A 249 15.36 -6.63 2.99
CA THR A 249 16.50 -6.33 2.15
C THR A 249 16.09 -6.08 0.70
N PHE A 250 16.98 -5.45 -0.07
CA PHE A 250 16.83 -5.30 -1.51
C PHE A 250 16.46 -6.63 -2.22
N ARG A 251 17.10 -7.72 -1.81
CA ARG A 251 16.88 -9.04 -2.45
C ARG A 251 15.52 -9.63 -2.11
N GLU A 252 15.10 -9.54 -0.87
CA GLU A 252 13.78 -10.03 -0.44
C GLU A 252 12.66 -9.28 -1.11
N ALA A 253 12.74 -7.94 -1.15
CA ALA A 253 11.73 -7.11 -1.79
C ALA A 253 11.60 -7.40 -3.30
N HIS A 254 12.72 -7.51 -4.02
CA HIS A 254 12.69 -7.89 -5.44
C HIS A 254 12.14 -9.30 -5.65
N LEU A 255 12.52 -10.26 -4.80
CA LEU A 255 12.04 -11.63 -4.88
C LEU A 255 10.52 -11.71 -4.69
N ILE A 256 9.97 -10.94 -3.73
CA ILE A 256 8.52 -10.83 -3.53
C ILE A 256 7.86 -10.31 -4.81
N MET A 257 8.33 -9.20 -5.36
CA MET A 257 7.73 -8.58 -6.54
C MET A 257 7.84 -9.46 -7.79
N GLU A 258 8.98 -10.11 -8.01
CA GLU A 258 9.16 -11.05 -9.11
C GLU A 258 8.27 -12.29 -8.96
N TYR A 259 8.11 -12.80 -7.73
CA TYR A 259 7.25 -13.94 -7.45
C TYR A 259 5.75 -13.61 -7.65
N LEU A 260 5.32 -12.42 -7.26
CA LEU A 260 3.97 -11.90 -7.51
C LEU A 260 3.70 -11.74 -9.03
N CYS A 261 4.69 -11.23 -9.76
CA CYS A 261 4.60 -11.15 -11.23
C CYS A 261 4.41 -12.52 -11.87
N ASP A 262 5.21 -13.52 -11.46
CA ASP A 262 5.11 -14.89 -11.96
C ASP A 262 3.77 -15.54 -11.65
N ALA A 263 3.22 -15.23 -10.49
CA ALA A 263 1.93 -15.74 -10.06
C ALA A 263 0.76 -15.20 -10.90
N GLY A 264 0.88 -13.95 -11.41
CA GLY A 264 -0.10 -13.29 -12.28
C GLY A 264 -1.44 -13.01 -11.61
N VAL A 265 -1.47 -12.88 -10.27
CA VAL A 265 -2.72 -12.72 -9.48
C VAL A 265 -2.94 -11.30 -9.00
N VAL A 266 -1.93 -10.43 -9.06
CA VAL A 266 -2.05 -9.03 -8.59
C VAL A 266 -2.93 -8.24 -9.54
N THR A 267 -3.90 -7.55 -8.96
CA THR A 267 -4.92 -6.77 -9.69
C THR A 267 -4.94 -5.29 -9.31
N SER A 268 -4.18 -4.87 -8.30
CA SER A 268 -3.98 -3.45 -7.94
C SER A 268 -2.78 -3.29 -7.02
N LEU A 269 -2.17 -2.11 -7.02
CA LEU A 269 -0.96 -1.79 -6.27
C LEU A 269 -1.04 -0.39 -5.65
N ASP A 270 -0.79 -0.27 -4.34
CA ASP A 270 -0.47 0.98 -3.66
C ASP A 270 1.05 1.09 -3.47
N LEU A 271 1.61 2.27 -3.70
CA LEU A 271 2.99 2.66 -3.34
C LEU A 271 2.90 3.88 -2.43
N VAL A 272 3.21 3.74 -1.14
CA VAL A 272 2.90 4.75 -0.12
C VAL A 272 4.09 5.12 0.75
N GLU A 273 3.94 6.20 1.50
CA GLU A 273 4.85 6.74 2.52
C GLU A 273 6.20 7.24 1.98
N LEU A 274 6.39 7.31 0.67
CA LEU A 274 7.61 7.93 0.15
C LEU A 274 7.67 9.41 0.53
N ASN A 275 8.66 9.77 1.36
CA ASN A 275 8.93 11.14 1.77
C ASN A 275 10.25 11.64 1.15
N PRO A 276 10.21 12.37 0.03
CA PRO A 276 11.40 12.79 -0.68
C PRO A 276 12.31 13.76 0.09
N PHE A 277 11.80 14.44 1.13
CA PHE A 277 12.63 15.28 2.00
C PHE A 277 13.62 14.48 2.84
N LEU A 278 13.32 13.20 3.07
CA LEU A 278 14.17 12.29 3.84
C LEU A 278 15.05 11.43 2.93
N ASP A 279 14.88 11.56 1.59
CA ASP A 279 15.61 10.74 0.63
C ASP A 279 17.03 11.28 0.36
N GLU A 280 17.92 10.36 0.10
CA GLU A 280 19.28 10.67 -0.36
C GLU A 280 19.36 10.62 -1.88
N ARG A 281 19.33 11.78 -2.56
CA ARG A 281 19.46 11.90 -4.02
C ARG A 281 18.43 11.05 -4.81
N GLY A 282 17.25 10.80 -4.25
CA GLY A 282 16.20 10.03 -4.90
C GLY A 282 16.46 8.52 -4.96
N ARG A 283 17.36 7.97 -4.11
CA ARG A 283 17.68 6.53 -4.14
C ARG A 283 16.50 5.66 -3.74
N THR A 284 15.70 6.10 -2.75
CA THR A 284 14.48 5.38 -2.33
C THR A 284 13.45 5.42 -3.45
N ALA A 285 13.17 6.59 -4.02
CA ALA A 285 12.23 6.71 -5.14
C ALA A 285 12.64 5.81 -6.31
N SER A 286 13.94 5.76 -6.64
CA SER A 286 14.47 4.89 -7.69
C SER A 286 14.30 3.42 -7.35
N LEU A 287 14.51 3.02 -6.09
CA LEU A 287 14.34 1.64 -5.63
C LEU A 287 12.87 1.22 -5.73
N ILE A 288 11.93 2.06 -5.30
CA ILE A 288 10.49 1.77 -5.42
C ILE A 288 10.08 1.61 -6.89
N CYS A 289 10.59 2.44 -7.79
CA CYS A 289 10.36 2.27 -9.23
C CYS A 289 10.92 0.94 -9.77
N ASP A 290 12.09 0.52 -9.31
CA ASP A 290 12.68 -0.78 -9.69
C ASP A 290 11.87 -1.97 -9.15
N LEU A 291 11.34 -1.87 -7.92
CA LEU A 291 10.47 -2.88 -7.32
C LEU A 291 9.13 -2.99 -8.07
N ALA A 292 8.50 -1.84 -8.35
CA ALA A 292 7.30 -1.82 -9.18
C ALA A 292 7.55 -2.45 -10.56
N ALA A 293 8.66 -2.11 -11.19
CA ALA A 293 9.02 -2.72 -12.48
C ALA A 293 9.25 -4.24 -12.40
N SER A 294 9.72 -4.77 -11.26
CA SER A 294 9.82 -6.23 -11.04
C SER A 294 8.43 -6.88 -10.99
N LEU A 295 7.46 -6.26 -10.35
CA LEU A 295 6.05 -6.71 -10.37
C LEU A 295 5.47 -6.67 -11.80
N PHE A 296 5.87 -5.72 -12.61
CA PHE A 296 5.43 -5.55 -13.99
C PHE A 296 6.18 -6.40 -15.01
N GLY A 297 7.17 -7.20 -14.58
CA GLY A 297 7.83 -8.22 -15.41
C GLY A 297 9.32 -8.01 -15.65
N ARG A 298 9.95 -7.00 -15.04
CA ARG A 298 11.41 -6.85 -15.09
C ARG A 298 12.10 -7.98 -14.35
N ARG A 299 13.11 -8.57 -14.97
CA ARG A 299 13.92 -9.64 -14.35
C ARG A 299 15.31 -9.14 -13.99
N VAL A 300 15.98 -9.87 -13.10
CA VAL A 300 17.37 -9.59 -12.72
C VAL A 300 18.29 -9.54 -13.96
N LEU A 301 18.09 -10.41 -14.94
CA LEU A 301 18.90 -10.46 -16.15
C LEU A 301 18.66 -9.28 -17.09
N ASP A 302 17.53 -8.59 -16.96
CA ASP A 302 17.18 -7.41 -17.76
C ASP A 302 17.70 -6.10 -17.15
N ARG A 303 18.26 -6.16 -15.94
CA ARG A 303 18.78 -4.98 -15.25
C ARG A 303 20.12 -4.57 -15.83
N GLN A 304 20.18 -3.36 -16.35
CA GLN A 304 21.45 -2.75 -16.72
C GLN A 304 22.25 -2.44 -15.47
N THR A 305 23.54 -2.77 -15.47
CA THR A 305 24.45 -2.35 -14.41
C THR A 305 24.53 -0.82 -14.43
N ARG A 306 24.00 -0.17 -13.41
CA ARG A 306 24.20 1.28 -13.25
C ARG A 306 25.61 1.48 -12.72
N SER A 307 26.43 2.23 -13.47
CA SER A 307 27.70 2.73 -12.96
C SER A 307 27.39 3.75 -11.85
N PHE A 308 27.77 3.44 -10.63
CA PHE A 308 27.77 4.41 -9.54
C PHE A 308 29.04 5.25 -9.64
N ALA A 309 29.08 6.16 -10.66
CA ALA A 309 30.15 7.13 -10.80
C ALA A 309 29.79 8.42 -10.06
#